data_78c90fa187d37abfa5daa8db415759af
#
_entry.id   78c90fa187d37abfa5daa8db415759af
#
_cell.length_a   1.000
_cell.length_b   1.000
_cell.length_c   1.000
_cell.angle_alpha   90.00
_cell.angle_beta   90.00
_cell.angle_gamma   90.00
#
_symmetry.space_group_name_H-M   'P 1'
#
loop_
_entity.id
_entity.type
_entity.pdbx_description
1 polymer ?
#
loop_
_entity_poly.entity_id
_entity_poly.type
_entity_poly.pdbx_seq_one_letter_code
_entity_poly.pdbx_strand_id
1 'polypeptide(L)'
;MGMFDSLSIELDGREIAIQTKRFDCALEHYRVGDWIGGAPPGVRVYFDVLRLDAEGRQDYRTDAEPARTLTLFFVLAYGVFVEYQVRDGALAADAIEGSLTELKERWSDSVRLLGFLADALRAKQQEGARLGARLARVSSVVESARRLRAGETLGGLFGLIHEEERKLADGEDPLEVVAWVLGDEDAGWGLWGKGTRPDPLDEYRL
;
A
#
# COMPACT_ATOMS: atom_id res chain seq x y z
N MET A 1 -0.21 -14.51 38.05
CA MET A 1 -0.42 -13.24 37.31
C MET A 1 -0.28 -13.61 35.85
N GLY A 2 -1.30 -13.41 35.03
CA GLY A 2 -1.21 -13.70 33.59
C GLY A 2 -0.43 -12.57 32.87
N MET A 3 0.33 -12.91 31.83
CA MET A 3 0.95 -11.94 30.95
C MET A 3 -0.14 -11.23 30.13
N PHE A 4 0.10 -10.02 29.72
CA PHE A 4 -0.78 -9.17 28.93
C PHE A 4 0.07 -8.28 28.03
N ASP A 5 -0.55 -7.75 26.97
CA ASP A 5 0.03 -6.68 26.16
C ASP A 5 -0.64 -5.36 26.51
N SER A 6 -0.03 -4.25 26.14
CA SER A 6 -0.57 -2.92 26.40
C SER A 6 -0.79 -2.16 25.08
N LEU A 7 -1.91 -1.43 25.00
CA LEU A 7 -2.20 -0.50 23.93
C LEU A 7 -2.09 0.92 24.46
N SER A 8 -1.35 1.77 23.78
CA SER A 8 -1.34 3.22 24.03
C SER A 8 -2.52 3.85 23.31
N ILE A 9 -3.38 4.53 24.07
CA ILE A 9 -4.47 5.34 23.52
C ILE A 9 -4.45 6.72 24.15
N GLU A 10 -4.99 7.71 23.44
CA GLU A 10 -5.22 9.04 23.98
C GLU A 10 -6.67 9.15 24.48
N LEU A 11 -6.85 9.52 25.74
CA LEU A 11 -8.15 9.76 26.35
C LEU A 11 -8.12 11.10 27.10
N ASP A 12 -9.06 11.98 26.76
CA ASP A 12 -9.20 13.31 27.37
C ASP A 12 -7.87 14.13 27.35
N GLY A 13 -7.09 14.02 26.24
CA GLY A 13 -5.80 14.69 26.03
C GLY A 13 -4.64 14.09 26.83
N ARG A 14 -4.78 12.86 27.33
CA ARG A 14 -3.73 12.12 28.05
C ARG A 14 -3.49 10.78 27.40
N GLU A 15 -2.23 10.40 27.23
CA GLU A 15 -1.87 9.04 26.84
C GLU A 15 -2.04 8.10 28.02
N ILE A 16 -2.81 7.03 27.83
CA ILE A 16 -3.02 5.97 28.80
C ILE A 16 -2.66 4.63 28.21
N ALA A 17 -2.11 3.72 29.02
CA ALA A 17 -1.80 2.35 28.64
C ALA A 17 -2.93 1.42 29.09
N ILE A 18 -3.55 0.74 28.14
CA ILE A 18 -4.62 -0.22 28.37
C ILE A 18 -4.07 -1.63 28.24
N GLN A 19 -4.23 -2.45 29.28
CA GLN A 19 -3.86 -3.85 29.24
C GLN A 19 -4.91 -4.65 28.46
N THR A 20 -4.44 -5.51 27.56
CA THR A 20 -5.30 -6.41 26.77
C THR A 20 -4.70 -7.83 26.75
N LYS A 21 -5.58 -8.82 26.61
CA LYS A 21 -5.22 -10.23 26.39
C LYS A 21 -5.65 -10.72 25.01
N ARG A 22 -5.88 -9.81 24.08
CA ARG A 22 -6.35 -10.12 22.73
C ARG A 22 -5.25 -10.60 21.78
N PHE A 23 -3.97 -10.40 22.18
CA PHE A 23 -2.80 -10.77 21.41
C PHE A 23 -2.00 -11.88 22.10
N ASP A 24 -0.72 -12.02 21.77
CA ASP A 24 0.14 -13.11 22.27
C ASP A 24 0.51 -13.00 23.74
N CYS A 25 0.12 -11.92 24.41
CA CYS A 25 0.42 -11.67 25.82
C CYS A 25 1.92 -11.73 26.14
N ALA A 26 2.75 -11.14 25.28
CA ALA A 26 4.20 -11.15 25.35
C ALA A 26 4.79 -9.97 26.16
N LEU A 27 3.94 -9.21 26.88
CA LEU A 27 4.28 -7.97 27.61
C LEU A 27 4.75 -6.84 26.69
N GLU A 28 4.31 -6.87 25.44
CA GLU A 28 4.61 -5.84 24.47
C GLU A 28 3.72 -4.60 24.67
N HIS A 29 4.20 -3.47 24.15
CA HIS A 29 3.49 -2.19 24.21
C HIS A 29 3.31 -1.66 22.80
N TYR A 30 2.05 -1.51 22.34
CA TYR A 30 1.70 -1.15 20.99
C TYR A 30 1.06 0.24 20.90
N ARG A 31 1.41 0.97 19.85
CA ARG A 31 0.81 2.25 19.44
C ARG A 31 0.18 2.12 18.07
N VAL A 32 -0.67 3.07 17.71
CA VAL A 32 -1.18 3.17 16.33
C VAL A 32 -0.01 3.28 15.36
N GLY A 33 -0.01 2.41 14.36
CA GLY A 33 1.08 2.23 13.40
C GLY A 33 1.99 1.03 13.66
N ASP A 34 1.96 0.45 14.86
CA ASP A 34 2.80 -0.69 15.20
C ASP A 34 2.25 -1.99 14.60
N TRP A 35 3.16 -2.88 14.22
CA TRP A 35 2.84 -4.23 13.81
C TRP A 35 2.75 -5.16 15.02
N ILE A 36 1.67 -5.93 15.09
CA ILE A 36 1.41 -6.88 16.16
C ILE A 36 1.76 -8.28 15.68
N GLY A 37 2.75 -8.92 16.32
CA GLY A 37 3.16 -10.28 16.04
C GLY A 37 2.01 -11.27 16.25
N GLY A 38 1.92 -12.30 15.38
CA GLY A 38 0.88 -13.32 15.50
C GLY A 38 -0.53 -12.87 15.15
N ALA A 39 -0.76 -11.60 14.76
CA ALA A 39 -2.08 -11.11 14.41
C ALA A 39 -2.64 -11.84 13.17
N PRO A 40 -3.93 -12.23 13.17
CA PRO A 40 -4.55 -12.89 12.03
C PRO A 40 -4.55 -11.99 10.78
N PRO A 41 -4.48 -12.57 9.56
CA PRO A 41 -4.54 -11.81 8.33
C PRO A 41 -5.89 -11.12 8.13
N GLY A 42 -5.88 -10.07 7.32
CA GLY A 42 -7.07 -9.27 6.98
C GLY A 42 -7.39 -8.19 7.99
N VAL A 43 -8.63 -7.69 7.94
CA VAL A 43 -9.11 -6.67 8.90
C VAL A 43 -9.79 -7.35 10.07
N ARG A 44 -9.35 -6.99 11.27
CA ARG A 44 -9.90 -7.48 12.54
C ARG A 44 -10.27 -6.30 13.41
N VAL A 45 -11.42 -6.39 14.05
CA VAL A 45 -11.87 -5.40 15.04
C VAL A 45 -12.12 -6.14 16.34
N TYR A 46 -11.53 -5.62 17.40
CA TYR A 46 -11.70 -6.13 18.75
C TYR A 46 -12.35 -5.07 19.61
N PHE A 47 -12.91 -5.48 20.73
CA PHE A 47 -13.38 -4.56 21.75
C PHE A 47 -13.01 -5.04 23.15
N ASP A 48 -12.83 -4.09 24.04
CA ASP A 48 -12.71 -4.32 25.49
C ASP A 48 -13.56 -3.29 26.23
N VAL A 49 -14.14 -3.71 27.37
CA VAL A 49 -14.83 -2.79 28.28
C VAL A 49 -13.84 -2.37 29.35
N LEU A 50 -13.55 -1.09 29.38
CA LEU A 50 -12.59 -0.48 30.30
C LEU A 50 -13.33 0.06 31.52
N ARG A 51 -12.80 -0.22 32.69
CA ARG A 51 -13.19 0.40 33.94
C ARG A 51 -12.08 1.36 34.36
N LEU A 52 -12.43 2.61 34.64
CA LEU A 52 -11.46 3.63 35.04
C LEU A 52 -11.71 4.09 36.46
N ASP A 53 -10.64 4.37 37.18
CA ASP A 53 -10.67 4.99 38.49
C ASP A 53 -10.91 6.52 38.38
N ALA A 54 -10.97 7.23 39.50
CA ALA A 54 -11.17 8.67 39.55
C ALA A 54 -10.03 9.47 38.94
N GLU A 55 -8.85 8.88 38.83
CA GLU A 55 -7.65 9.44 38.19
C GLU A 55 -7.55 9.11 36.71
N GLY A 56 -8.52 8.35 36.15
CA GLY A 56 -8.59 7.95 34.75
C GLY A 56 -7.66 6.80 34.38
N ARG A 57 -7.15 6.04 35.36
CA ARG A 57 -6.33 4.84 35.14
C ARG A 57 -7.22 3.59 35.06
N GLN A 58 -6.79 2.58 34.36
CA GLN A 58 -7.53 1.32 34.27
C GLN A 58 -7.69 0.67 35.65
N ASP A 59 -8.95 0.45 36.06
CA ASP A 59 -9.29 -0.19 37.33
C ASP A 59 -9.61 -1.67 37.12
N TYR A 60 -8.81 -2.52 37.71
CA TYR A 60 -8.92 -3.99 37.62
C TYR A 60 -9.75 -4.59 38.75
N ARG A 61 -10.20 -3.79 39.72
CA ARG A 61 -11.02 -4.28 40.83
C ARG A 61 -12.42 -4.60 40.34
N THR A 62 -12.93 -5.74 40.72
CA THR A 62 -14.28 -6.18 40.33
C THR A 62 -15.33 -5.91 41.42
N ASP A 63 -14.88 -5.60 42.63
CA ASP A 63 -15.67 -5.42 43.85
C ASP A 63 -16.06 -3.95 44.11
N ALA A 64 -15.54 -3.01 43.36
CA ALA A 64 -15.86 -1.60 43.47
C ALA A 64 -16.53 -1.09 42.20
N GLU A 65 -17.42 -0.09 42.33
CA GLU A 65 -17.94 0.62 41.17
C GLU A 65 -16.86 1.49 40.55
N PRO A 66 -16.64 1.42 39.21
CA PRO A 66 -15.68 2.27 38.55
C PRO A 66 -16.17 3.73 38.51
N ALA A 67 -15.26 4.69 38.53
CA ALA A 67 -15.62 6.10 38.35
C ALA A 67 -16.15 6.36 36.92
N ARG A 68 -15.64 5.64 35.94
CA ARG A 68 -16.08 5.71 34.53
C ARG A 68 -15.96 4.33 33.88
N THR A 69 -16.88 4.00 32.99
CA THR A 69 -16.83 2.82 32.14
C THR A 69 -16.82 3.26 30.70
N LEU A 70 -15.98 2.64 29.88
CA LEU A 70 -15.86 2.91 28.45
C LEU A 70 -15.85 1.60 27.67
N THR A 71 -16.32 1.65 26.42
CA THR A 71 -16.09 0.57 25.46
C THR A 71 -15.05 1.05 24.46
N LEU A 72 -13.92 0.35 24.40
CA LEU A 72 -12.83 0.58 23.48
C LEU A 72 -12.95 -0.40 22.32
N PHE A 73 -12.95 0.12 21.10
CA PHE A 73 -12.74 -0.66 19.87
C PHE A 73 -11.35 -0.41 19.33
N PHE A 74 -10.67 -1.43 18.84
CA PHE A 74 -9.39 -1.28 18.18
C PHE A 74 -9.32 -2.15 16.93
N VAL A 75 -8.75 -1.60 15.87
CA VAL A 75 -8.74 -2.14 14.53
C VAL A 75 -7.33 -2.55 14.14
N LEU A 76 -7.19 -3.78 13.70
CA LEU A 76 -5.97 -4.28 13.06
C LEU A 76 -6.26 -4.51 11.57
N ALA A 77 -5.41 -3.96 10.71
CA ALA A 77 -5.42 -4.23 9.28
C ALA A 77 -4.11 -4.90 8.90
N TYR A 78 -4.18 -6.18 8.52
CA TYR A 78 -3.02 -7.01 8.16
C TYR A 78 -1.89 -6.98 9.21
N GLY A 79 -2.27 -7.08 10.46
CA GLY A 79 -1.35 -7.11 11.59
C GLY A 79 -0.91 -5.74 12.11
N VAL A 80 -1.27 -4.64 11.46
CA VAL A 80 -0.96 -3.28 11.92
C VAL A 80 -2.09 -2.74 12.77
N PHE A 81 -1.79 -2.19 13.94
CA PHE A 81 -2.75 -1.46 14.77
C PHE A 81 -3.02 -0.09 14.12
N VAL A 82 -4.17 0.05 13.42
CA VAL A 82 -4.43 1.21 12.56
C VAL A 82 -5.31 2.27 13.19
N GLU A 83 -6.18 1.88 14.12
CA GLU A 83 -7.16 2.80 14.70
C GLU A 83 -7.70 2.26 16.01
N TYR A 84 -8.14 3.17 16.89
CA TYR A 84 -9.03 2.85 18.00
C TYR A 84 -10.17 3.87 18.09
N GLN A 85 -11.28 3.45 18.70
CA GLN A 85 -12.41 4.30 19.03
C GLN A 85 -12.87 4.03 20.46
N VAL A 86 -13.18 5.10 21.18
CA VAL A 86 -13.68 5.04 22.55
C VAL A 86 -15.13 5.49 22.56
N ARG A 87 -15.99 4.74 23.23
CA ARG A 87 -17.39 5.06 23.47
C ARG A 87 -17.65 5.10 24.97
N ASP A 88 -18.44 6.07 25.43
CA ASP A 88 -18.83 6.14 26.85
C ASP A 88 -19.77 4.97 27.21
N GLY A 89 -19.55 4.44 28.40
CA GLY A 89 -20.34 3.36 28.98
C GLY A 89 -19.97 1.96 28.47
N ALA A 90 -20.59 0.97 29.08
CA ALA A 90 -20.61 -0.41 28.60
C ALA A 90 -21.75 -0.52 27.56
N LEU A 91 -21.41 -0.64 26.29
CA LEU A 91 -22.41 -0.76 25.22
C LEU A 91 -23.18 -2.08 25.32
N ALA A 92 -24.43 -2.08 24.87
CA ALA A 92 -25.22 -3.29 24.67
C ALA A 92 -24.62 -4.16 23.54
N ALA A 93 -24.91 -5.46 23.56
CA ALA A 93 -24.30 -6.41 22.63
C ALA A 93 -24.59 -6.10 21.15
N ASP A 94 -25.79 -5.65 20.84
CA ASP A 94 -26.20 -5.25 19.49
C ASP A 94 -25.45 -3.99 18.99
N ALA A 95 -25.23 -3.01 19.87
CA ALA A 95 -24.43 -1.81 19.56
C ALA A 95 -22.95 -2.15 19.37
N ILE A 96 -22.40 -3.12 20.13
CA ILE A 96 -21.05 -3.63 19.94
C ILE A 96 -20.95 -4.32 18.58
N GLU A 97 -21.86 -5.23 18.25
CA GLU A 97 -21.86 -5.97 16.99
C GLU A 97 -21.98 -5.04 15.78
N GLY A 98 -22.87 -4.03 15.86
CA GLY A 98 -23.00 -3.01 14.83
C GLY A 98 -21.70 -2.22 14.62
N SER A 99 -21.07 -1.77 15.70
CA SER A 99 -19.79 -1.04 15.62
C SER A 99 -18.64 -1.89 15.08
N LEU A 100 -18.56 -3.16 15.45
CA LEU A 100 -17.56 -4.11 14.92
C LEU A 100 -17.73 -4.30 13.41
N THR A 101 -18.97 -4.46 12.95
CA THR A 101 -19.29 -4.64 11.53
C THR A 101 -18.94 -3.39 10.74
N GLU A 102 -19.42 -2.21 11.18
CA GLU A 102 -19.14 -0.93 10.52
C GLU A 102 -17.63 -0.66 10.38
N LEU A 103 -16.88 -0.80 11.46
CA LEU A 103 -15.44 -0.57 11.46
C LEU A 103 -14.70 -1.54 10.54
N LYS A 104 -15.09 -2.82 10.55
CA LYS A 104 -14.51 -3.85 9.71
C LYS A 104 -14.76 -3.59 8.22
N GLU A 105 -16.00 -3.23 7.84
CA GLU A 105 -16.35 -2.93 6.46
C GLU A 105 -15.60 -1.69 5.97
N ARG A 106 -15.63 -0.60 6.72
CA ARG A 106 -14.92 0.65 6.39
C ARG A 106 -13.43 0.42 6.13
N TRP A 107 -12.76 -0.33 7.00
CA TRP A 107 -11.34 -0.63 6.84
C TRP A 107 -11.08 -1.61 5.70
N SER A 108 -11.95 -2.60 5.50
CA SER A 108 -11.86 -3.52 4.37
C SER A 108 -11.97 -2.80 3.04
N ASP A 109 -12.88 -1.84 2.91
CA ASP A 109 -13.03 -1.02 1.72
C ASP A 109 -11.82 -0.10 1.50
N SER A 110 -11.31 0.51 2.56
CA SER A 110 -10.09 1.34 2.48
C SER A 110 -8.88 0.54 2.01
N VAL A 111 -8.67 -0.66 2.54
CA VAL A 111 -7.58 -1.55 2.12
C VAL A 111 -7.75 -2.00 0.67
N ARG A 112 -8.98 -2.31 0.25
CA ARG A 112 -9.29 -2.64 -1.14
C ARG A 112 -8.96 -1.49 -2.08
N LEU A 113 -9.38 -0.27 -1.76
CA LEU A 113 -9.07 0.93 -2.54
C LEU A 113 -7.56 1.17 -2.63
N LEU A 114 -6.81 1.04 -1.54
CA LEU A 114 -5.35 1.15 -1.56
C LEU A 114 -4.71 0.11 -2.47
N GLY A 115 -5.24 -1.12 -2.50
CA GLY A 115 -4.81 -2.16 -3.44
C GLY A 115 -4.99 -1.72 -4.90
N PHE A 116 -6.16 -1.22 -5.26
CA PHE A 116 -6.43 -0.68 -6.60
C PHE A 116 -5.49 0.47 -6.99
N LEU A 117 -5.29 1.42 -6.07
CA LEU A 117 -4.38 2.55 -6.31
C LEU A 117 -2.94 2.09 -6.51
N ALA A 118 -2.48 1.11 -5.71
CA ALA A 118 -1.15 0.54 -5.86
C ALA A 118 -0.97 -0.15 -7.22
N ASP A 119 -1.96 -0.91 -7.68
CA ASP A 119 -1.92 -1.58 -8.98
C ASP A 119 -1.98 -0.58 -10.14
N ALA A 120 -2.81 0.46 -10.04
CA ALA A 120 -2.86 1.53 -11.02
C ALA A 120 -1.52 2.29 -11.11
N LEU A 121 -0.89 2.56 -9.96
CA LEU A 121 0.43 3.21 -9.92
C LEU A 121 1.51 2.32 -10.55
N ARG A 122 1.53 1.02 -10.25
CA ARG A 122 2.47 0.07 -10.89
C ARG A 122 2.29 0.05 -12.41
N ALA A 123 1.04 0.01 -12.90
CA ALA A 123 0.75 0.04 -14.32
C ALA A 123 1.28 1.33 -14.98
N LYS A 124 1.08 2.48 -14.34
CA LYS A 124 1.61 3.77 -14.82
C LYS A 124 3.14 3.86 -14.78
N GLN A 125 3.77 3.30 -13.78
CA GLN A 125 5.24 3.20 -13.71
C GLN A 125 5.79 2.33 -14.86
N GLN A 126 5.15 1.19 -15.14
CA GLN A 126 5.53 0.33 -16.26
C GLN A 126 5.35 1.02 -17.61
N GLU A 127 4.24 1.74 -17.82
CA GLU A 127 4.01 2.56 -19.01
C GLU A 127 5.09 3.63 -19.16
N GLY A 128 5.40 4.36 -18.09
CA GLY A 128 6.46 5.36 -18.07
C GLY A 128 7.84 4.79 -18.41
N ALA A 129 8.18 3.62 -17.86
CA ALA A 129 9.43 2.93 -18.17
C ALA A 129 9.51 2.51 -19.65
N ARG A 130 8.40 2.01 -20.23
CA ARG A 130 8.32 1.68 -21.67
C ARG A 130 8.53 2.92 -22.56
N LEU A 131 7.86 4.03 -22.25
CA LEU A 131 8.03 5.26 -22.98
C LEU A 131 9.46 5.82 -22.86
N GLY A 132 10.04 5.76 -21.67
CA GLY A 132 11.44 6.14 -21.43
C GLY A 132 12.43 5.30 -22.26
N ALA A 133 12.23 4.00 -22.33
CA ALA A 133 13.05 3.10 -23.15
C ALA A 133 12.91 3.42 -24.64
N ARG A 134 11.70 3.68 -25.16
CA ARG A 134 11.48 4.10 -26.54
C ARG A 134 12.17 5.43 -26.85
N LEU A 135 12.05 6.41 -25.98
CA LEU A 135 12.74 7.70 -26.17
C LEU A 135 14.25 7.55 -26.16
N ALA A 136 14.81 6.70 -25.29
CA ALA A 136 16.23 6.41 -25.28
C ALA A 136 16.70 5.78 -26.61
N ARG A 137 15.93 4.82 -27.16
CA ARG A 137 16.22 4.21 -28.48
C ARG A 137 16.15 5.25 -29.60
N VAL A 138 15.11 6.11 -29.64
CA VAL A 138 15.02 7.20 -30.64
C VAL A 138 16.22 8.15 -30.51
N SER A 139 16.62 8.52 -29.29
CA SER A 139 17.78 9.37 -29.06
C SER A 139 19.08 8.70 -29.57
N SER A 140 19.23 7.39 -29.37
CA SER A 140 20.33 6.62 -29.93
C SER A 140 20.36 6.63 -31.45
N VAL A 141 19.19 6.45 -32.12
CA VAL A 141 19.09 6.54 -33.59
C VAL A 141 19.54 7.91 -34.09
N VAL A 142 19.07 8.97 -33.47
CA VAL A 142 19.43 10.35 -33.85
C VAL A 142 20.94 10.60 -33.69
N GLU A 143 21.52 10.15 -32.60
CA GLU A 143 22.94 10.33 -32.35
C GLU A 143 23.79 9.49 -33.30
N SER A 144 23.43 8.24 -33.56
CA SER A 144 24.10 7.35 -34.50
C SER A 144 24.00 7.91 -35.93
N ALA A 145 22.87 8.46 -36.34
CA ALA A 145 22.70 9.12 -37.62
C ALA A 145 23.60 10.39 -37.77
N ARG A 146 23.76 11.16 -36.69
CA ARG A 146 24.71 12.31 -36.69
C ARG A 146 26.13 11.89 -36.86
N ARG A 147 26.58 10.83 -36.17
CA ARG A 147 27.91 10.27 -36.25
C ARG A 147 28.21 9.75 -37.65
N LEU A 148 27.27 9.01 -38.26
CA LEU A 148 27.42 8.59 -39.68
C LEU A 148 27.58 9.75 -40.64
N ARG A 149 26.77 10.85 -40.48
CA ARG A 149 26.91 12.05 -41.28
C ARG A 149 28.24 12.75 -41.08
N ALA A 150 28.88 12.61 -39.92
CA ALA A 150 30.21 13.12 -39.66
C ALA A 150 31.34 12.22 -40.21
N GLY A 151 30.99 11.08 -40.85
CA GLY A 151 31.96 10.14 -41.43
C GLY A 151 32.53 9.15 -40.41
N GLU A 152 31.88 9.06 -39.22
CA GLU A 152 32.27 8.06 -38.21
C GLU A 152 31.67 6.68 -38.54
N THR A 153 32.35 5.63 -38.18
CA THR A 153 31.81 4.28 -38.26
C THR A 153 31.08 3.92 -36.95
N LEU A 154 29.90 3.34 -37.07
CA LEU A 154 29.19 2.79 -35.91
C LEU A 154 29.86 1.47 -35.51
N GLY A 155 30.33 1.39 -34.30
CA GLY A 155 30.94 0.19 -33.73
C GLY A 155 30.56 0.04 -32.28
N GLY A 156 29.93 -1.09 -31.93
CA GLY A 156 29.64 -1.42 -30.53
C GLY A 156 30.89 -1.96 -29.81
N LEU A 157 31.00 -1.74 -28.52
CA LEU A 157 31.97 -2.42 -27.67
C LEU A 157 31.70 -3.95 -27.80
N PHE A 158 32.71 -4.71 -28.14
CA PHE A 158 32.63 -6.17 -28.38
C PHE A 158 31.80 -6.60 -29.61
N GLY A 159 31.55 -5.72 -30.61
CA GLY A 159 30.84 -6.10 -31.84
C GLY A 159 29.31 -6.28 -31.69
N LEU A 160 28.77 -5.95 -30.55
CA LEU A 160 27.34 -5.92 -30.35
C LEU A 160 26.81 -4.57 -30.86
N ILE A 161 26.21 -4.60 -32.03
CA ILE A 161 25.51 -3.43 -32.62
C ILE A 161 24.02 -3.62 -32.38
N HIS A 162 23.34 -2.60 -31.87
CA HIS A 162 21.89 -2.63 -31.76
C HIS A 162 21.24 -2.67 -33.14
N GLU A 163 20.06 -3.24 -33.23
CA GLU A 163 19.36 -3.41 -34.51
C GLU A 163 19.12 -2.08 -35.23
N GLU A 164 18.84 -1.04 -34.48
CA GLU A 164 18.71 0.35 -34.99
C GLU A 164 20.01 0.85 -35.62
N GLU A 165 21.14 0.61 -34.98
CA GLU A 165 22.44 1.02 -35.51
C GLU A 165 22.82 0.22 -36.75
N ARG A 166 22.47 -1.07 -36.81
CA ARG A 166 22.68 -1.91 -37.98
C ARG A 166 21.87 -1.37 -39.18
N LYS A 167 20.58 -1.07 -39.00
CA LYS A 167 19.72 -0.48 -40.04
C LYS A 167 20.31 0.81 -40.60
N LEU A 168 20.81 1.71 -39.72
CA LEU A 168 21.46 2.94 -40.12
C LEU A 168 22.77 2.68 -40.88
N ALA A 169 23.59 1.71 -40.43
CA ALA A 169 24.84 1.33 -41.11
C ALA A 169 24.59 0.72 -42.51
N ASP A 170 23.47 0.01 -42.68
CA ASP A 170 23.01 -0.53 -43.96
C ASP A 170 22.42 0.53 -44.89
N GLY A 171 22.33 1.81 -44.45
CA GLY A 171 21.90 2.96 -45.25
C GLY A 171 20.40 3.23 -45.21
N GLU A 172 19.65 2.66 -44.27
CA GLU A 172 18.23 3.01 -44.08
C GLU A 172 18.08 4.48 -43.66
N ASP A 173 16.97 5.09 -44.07
CA ASP A 173 16.65 6.48 -43.68
C ASP A 173 16.48 6.57 -42.18
N PRO A 174 17.18 7.48 -41.45
CA PRO A 174 17.03 7.65 -40.01
C PRO A 174 15.59 7.91 -39.57
N LEU A 175 14.76 8.55 -40.35
CA LEU A 175 13.34 8.78 -40.01
C LEU A 175 12.52 7.50 -40.09
N GLU A 176 12.82 6.60 -41.03
CA GLU A 176 12.19 5.29 -41.12
C GLU A 176 12.60 4.40 -39.93
N VAL A 177 13.87 4.47 -39.54
CA VAL A 177 14.36 3.73 -38.33
C VAL A 177 13.68 4.28 -37.07
N VAL A 178 13.50 5.61 -36.93
CA VAL A 178 12.74 6.20 -35.82
C VAL A 178 11.29 5.74 -35.86
N ALA A 179 10.63 5.77 -37.03
CA ALA A 179 9.26 5.31 -37.17
C ALA A 179 9.11 3.84 -36.82
N TRP A 180 10.08 3.01 -37.21
CA TRP A 180 10.15 1.59 -36.81
C TRP A 180 10.29 1.42 -35.29
N VAL A 181 11.19 2.16 -34.62
CA VAL A 181 11.34 2.12 -33.14
C VAL A 181 10.05 2.53 -32.44
N LEU A 182 9.33 3.53 -32.97
CA LEU A 182 8.07 4.00 -32.38
C LEU A 182 6.90 3.04 -32.65
N GLY A 183 6.89 2.38 -33.81
CA GLY A 183 5.86 1.42 -34.20
C GLY A 183 6.05 0.02 -33.62
N ASP A 184 7.24 -0.29 -33.11
CA ASP A 184 7.55 -1.58 -32.49
C ASP A 184 6.82 -1.69 -31.14
N GLU A 185 5.59 -2.20 -31.19
CA GLU A 185 4.76 -2.45 -29.99
C GLU A 185 5.37 -3.53 -29.10
N ASP A 186 6.24 -4.40 -29.63
CA ASP A 186 6.79 -5.57 -28.96
C ASP A 186 8.22 -5.35 -28.41
N ALA A 187 8.87 -4.23 -28.69
CA ALA A 187 10.23 -3.91 -28.23
C ALA A 187 10.32 -3.61 -26.72
N GLY A 188 9.48 -4.16 -25.93
CA GLY A 188 9.48 -4.02 -24.47
C GLY A 188 8.60 -5.06 -23.82
N TRP A 189 9.14 -6.28 -23.64
CA TRP A 189 8.56 -7.32 -22.79
C TRP A 189 7.17 -7.83 -23.24
N GLY A 190 7.20 -8.83 -24.13
CA GLY A 190 6.04 -9.63 -24.46
C GLY A 190 5.39 -10.23 -23.22
N LEU A 191 4.08 -10.37 -23.25
CA LEU A 191 3.17 -11.26 -22.52
C LEU A 191 1.92 -10.59 -21.92
N TRP A 192 1.68 -9.30 -22.13
CA TRP A 192 0.39 -8.73 -21.69
C TRP A 192 -0.39 -8.21 -22.90
N GLY A 193 -1.44 -8.99 -23.24
CA GLY A 193 -2.25 -8.85 -24.44
C GLY A 193 -2.84 -7.47 -24.70
N LYS A 194 -3.14 -7.23 -25.98
CA LYS A 194 -3.91 -6.12 -26.54
C LYS A 194 -5.33 -6.06 -25.91
N GLY A 195 -5.45 -5.48 -24.76
CA GLY A 195 -6.73 -5.16 -24.17
C GLY A 195 -6.60 -3.79 -23.48
N THR A 196 -7.44 -2.85 -23.86
CA THR A 196 -7.69 -1.66 -23.02
C THR A 196 -8.17 -2.20 -21.67
N ARG A 197 -7.27 -2.20 -20.69
CA ARG A 197 -7.66 -2.53 -19.33
C ARG A 197 -8.67 -1.47 -18.89
N PRO A 198 -9.85 -1.86 -18.38
CA PRO A 198 -10.75 -0.87 -17.80
C PRO A 198 -9.99 -0.11 -16.70
N ASP A 199 -10.20 1.19 -16.63
CA ASP A 199 -9.61 2.01 -15.57
C ASP A 199 -10.06 1.42 -14.23
N PRO A 200 -9.14 0.95 -13.36
CA PRO A 200 -9.51 0.35 -12.08
C PRO A 200 -10.25 1.33 -11.16
N LEU A 201 -10.26 2.62 -11.49
CA LEU A 201 -10.97 3.64 -10.74
C LEU A 201 -12.37 3.94 -11.31
N ASP A 202 -12.78 3.33 -12.44
CA ASP A 202 -14.12 3.58 -13.01
C ASP A 202 -15.25 3.18 -12.06
N GLU A 203 -15.05 2.15 -11.22
CA GLU A 203 -16.01 1.75 -10.18
C GLU A 203 -16.18 2.80 -9.05
N TYR A 204 -15.25 3.74 -8.92
CA TYR A 204 -15.26 4.80 -7.88
C TYR A 204 -15.56 6.19 -8.43
N ARG A 205 -15.88 6.30 -9.74
CA ARG A 205 -16.38 7.55 -10.32
C ARG A 205 -17.83 7.75 -9.88
N LEU A 206 -18.05 8.80 -9.09
CA LEU A 206 -19.38 9.27 -8.67
C LEU A 206 -20.06 10.01 -9.82
#